data_14e1d9550677d9171707d1bf5f9c53b5
#
_entry.id   14e1d9550677d9171707d1bf5f9c53b5
#
_cell.length_a   1.000
_cell.length_b   1.000
_cell.length_c   1.000
_cell.angle_alpha   90.00
_cell.angle_beta   90.00
_cell.angle_gamma   90.00
#
_symmetry.space_group_name_H-M   'P 1'
#
loop_
_entity.id
_entity.type
_entity.pdbx_description
1 polymer ?
#
loop_
_entity_poly.entity_id
_entity_poly.type
_entity_poly.pdbx_seq_one_letter_code
_entity_poly.pdbx_strand_id
1 'polypeptide(L)'
;YDAIITDARFKKDANQTDGTEELDALFELKSFIDTFKYKKVFKIHVFTGQADLKSGDKNFEMQFGDNVYYKGNDSDGNGPTKLLEDIIVNADKSSETNIKHKYNRVFEVFNDHYLPKSSVKDLLKFLDDKIEHDKSSIKMARDFIEDLFRSFAKHEIIPKHFAEWTDEEPY
;
A
#
# COMPACT_ATOMS: atom_id res chain seq x y z
N TYR A 1 6.51 -4.71 5.39
CA TYR A 1 6.24 -5.09 4.00
C TYR A 1 5.83 -6.56 3.94
N ASP A 2 4.70 -6.82 3.32
CA ASP A 2 4.23 -8.18 3.12
C ASP A 2 4.09 -8.46 1.62
N ALA A 3 4.95 -9.34 1.13
CA ALA A 3 4.84 -9.90 -0.19
C ALA A 3 4.00 -11.18 -0.12
N ILE A 4 3.08 -11.32 -1.05
CA ILE A 4 2.34 -12.55 -1.26
C ILE A 4 2.89 -13.18 -2.54
N ILE A 5 3.51 -14.34 -2.40
CA ILE A 5 3.97 -15.13 -3.53
C ILE A 5 2.92 -16.21 -3.76
N THR A 6 2.37 -16.26 -4.95
CA THR A 6 1.35 -17.24 -5.31
C THR A 6 1.59 -17.81 -6.71
N ASP A 7 1.09 -19.02 -6.98
CA ASP A 7 0.99 -19.49 -8.35
C ASP A 7 -0.09 -18.71 -9.09
N ALA A 8 -0.04 -18.67 -10.41
CA ALA A 8 -1.10 -18.08 -11.23
C ALA A 8 -2.41 -18.87 -11.11
N ARG A 9 -2.29 -20.18 -10.98
CA ARG A 9 -3.44 -21.07 -10.83
C ARG A 9 -3.28 -21.87 -9.54
N PHE A 10 -4.26 -21.76 -8.68
CA PHE A 10 -4.32 -22.50 -7.42
C PHE A 10 -5.78 -22.86 -7.09
N LYS A 11 -5.96 -23.86 -6.24
CA LYS A 11 -7.29 -24.27 -5.81
C LYS A 11 -7.98 -23.20 -4.97
N LYS A 12 -9.26 -22.97 -5.25
CA LYS A 12 -10.10 -22.09 -4.41
C LYS A 12 -10.44 -22.74 -3.06
N ASP A 13 -10.62 -24.06 -3.08
CA ASP A 13 -10.88 -24.83 -1.87
C ASP A 13 -10.20 -26.22 -1.92
N ALA A 14 -10.13 -26.88 -0.77
CA ALA A 14 -9.46 -28.17 -0.63
C ALA A 14 -10.13 -29.33 -1.42
N ASN A 15 -11.38 -29.17 -1.84
CA ASN A 15 -12.16 -30.22 -2.54
C ASN A 15 -12.07 -30.05 -4.06
N GLN A 16 -11.46 -28.99 -4.57
CA GLN A 16 -11.30 -28.79 -6.00
C GLN A 16 -10.37 -29.87 -6.59
N THR A 17 -10.79 -30.46 -7.72
CA THR A 17 -10.02 -31.48 -8.42
C THR A 17 -8.71 -30.91 -8.98
N ASP A 18 -7.61 -31.66 -8.86
CA ASP A 18 -6.32 -31.27 -9.42
C ASP A 18 -6.42 -31.08 -10.96
N GLY A 19 -5.82 -30.00 -11.45
CA GLY A 19 -5.80 -29.68 -12.88
C GLY A 19 -7.02 -28.89 -13.36
N THR A 20 -7.96 -28.51 -12.46
CA THR A 20 -9.10 -27.64 -12.77
C THR A 20 -8.92 -26.22 -12.24
N GLU A 21 -7.71 -25.88 -11.82
CA GLU A 21 -7.37 -24.55 -11.32
C GLU A 21 -7.43 -23.52 -12.44
N GLU A 22 -8.11 -22.42 -12.17
CA GLU A 22 -8.29 -21.30 -13.09
C GLU A 22 -7.68 -20.02 -12.51
N LEU A 23 -7.56 -18.98 -13.34
CA LEU A 23 -7.08 -17.65 -12.93
C LEU A 23 -8.04 -16.93 -11.96
N ASP A 24 -9.30 -17.33 -11.93
CA ASP A 24 -10.34 -16.71 -11.10
C ASP A 24 -9.96 -16.63 -9.62
N ALA A 25 -9.30 -17.66 -9.08
CA ALA A 25 -8.84 -17.68 -7.72
C ALA A 25 -7.83 -16.56 -7.42
N LEU A 26 -6.95 -16.26 -8.38
CA LEU A 26 -5.97 -15.19 -8.28
C LEU A 26 -6.64 -13.81 -8.30
N PHE A 27 -7.64 -13.61 -9.19
CA PHE A 27 -8.39 -12.35 -9.25
C PHE A 27 -9.23 -12.13 -7.98
N GLU A 28 -9.85 -13.17 -7.43
CA GLU A 28 -10.57 -13.11 -6.16
C GLU A 28 -9.62 -12.78 -5.00
N LEU A 29 -8.44 -13.40 -4.93
CA LEU A 29 -7.41 -13.08 -3.94
C LEU A 29 -7.00 -11.62 -4.04
N LYS A 30 -6.74 -11.11 -5.26
CA LYS A 30 -6.39 -9.71 -5.47
C LYS A 30 -7.50 -8.78 -5.00
N SER A 31 -8.75 -9.07 -5.38
CA SER A 31 -9.91 -8.28 -4.95
C SER A 31 -10.05 -8.25 -3.44
N PHE A 32 -9.88 -9.40 -2.78
CA PHE A 32 -9.89 -9.48 -1.32
C PHE A 32 -8.79 -8.65 -0.68
N ILE A 33 -7.56 -8.77 -1.19
CA ILE A 33 -6.41 -7.99 -0.69
C ILE A 33 -6.63 -6.49 -0.88
N ASP A 34 -7.21 -6.06 -1.99
CA ASP A 34 -7.52 -4.65 -2.25
C ASP A 34 -8.50 -4.05 -1.23
N THR A 35 -9.29 -4.86 -0.52
CA THR A 35 -10.12 -4.39 0.60
C THR A 35 -9.29 -3.93 1.81
N PHE A 36 -8.07 -4.44 1.97
CA PHE A 36 -7.17 -4.12 3.08
C PHE A 36 -6.14 -3.03 2.75
N LYS A 37 -6.13 -2.50 1.52
CA LYS A 37 -5.10 -1.53 1.06
C LYS A 37 -4.96 -0.28 1.94
N TYR A 38 -5.99 0.09 2.69
CA TYR A 38 -5.94 1.22 3.62
C TYR A 38 -5.23 0.89 4.93
N LYS A 39 -5.25 -0.39 5.34
CA LYS A 39 -4.62 -0.86 6.58
C LYS A 39 -3.21 -1.37 6.33
N LYS A 40 -2.99 -2.03 5.19
CA LYS A 40 -1.73 -2.68 4.87
C LYS A 40 -1.54 -2.76 3.36
N VAL A 41 -0.34 -2.46 2.89
CA VAL A 41 0.00 -2.59 1.48
C VAL A 41 0.61 -3.97 1.26
N PHE A 42 -0.13 -4.84 0.58
CA PHE A 42 0.38 -6.11 0.09
C PHE A 42 0.75 -5.98 -1.37
N LYS A 43 1.85 -6.58 -1.77
CA LYS A 43 2.20 -6.76 -3.16
C LYS A 43 2.13 -8.23 -3.52
N ILE A 44 1.34 -8.54 -4.55
CA ILE A 44 1.20 -9.90 -5.06
C ILE A 44 2.28 -10.11 -6.12
N HIS A 45 3.06 -11.16 -5.96
CA HIS A 45 4.04 -11.66 -6.91
C HIS A 45 3.55 -13.01 -7.42
N VAL A 46 3.30 -13.12 -8.72
CA VAL A 46 2.87 -14.35 -9.35
C VAL A 46 4.09 -15.13 -9.78
N PHE A 47 4.29 -16.31 -9.22
CA PHE A 47 5.42 -17.19 -9.52
C PHE A 47 4.91 -18.49 -10.17
N THR A 48 4.95 -18.56 -11.49
CA THR A 48 4.25 -19.59 -12.28
C THR A 48 5.18 -20.37 -13.20
N GLY A 49 4.82 -21.61 -13.49
CA GLY A 49 5.49 -22.43 -14.53
C GLY A 49 4.92 -22.18 -15.94
N GLN A 50 3.91 -21.34 -16.11
CA GLN A 50 3.22 -21.13 -17.39
C GLN A 50 3.74 -19.88 -18.10
N ALA A 51 4.55 -20.07 -19.15
CA ALA A 51 5.15 -18.97 -19.90
C ALA A 51 4.13 -18.12 -20.71
N ASP A 52 2.99 -18.71 -21.08
CA ASP A 52 2.05 -18.10 -22.03
C ASP A 52 1.02 -17.18 -21.38
N LEU A 53 0.99 -17.08 -20.04
CA LEU A 53 -0.02 -16.31 -19.32
C LEU A 53 -0.04 -14.83 -19.68
N LYS A 54 1.13 -14.21 -19.84
CA LYS A 54 1.23 -12.78 -20.21
C LYS A 54 0.66 -12.48 -21.59
N SER A 55 0.85 -13.38 -22.54
CA SER A 55 0.39 -13.17 -23.93
C SER A 55 -1.04 -13.61 -24.18
N GLY A 56 -1.60 -14.45 -23.30
CA GLY A 56 -2.90 -15.08 -23.50
C GLY A 56 -4.09 -14.34 -22.88
N ASP A 57 -3.87 -13.57 -21.81
CA ASP A 57 -4.95 -12.90 -21.08
C ASP A 57 -4.59 -11.44 -20.80
N LYS A 58 -5.25 -10.52 -21.53
CA LYS A 58 -5.02 -9.07 -21.37
C LYS A 58 -5.39 -8.54 -19.98
N ASN A 59 -6.38 -9.13 -19.32
CA ASN A 59 -6.79 -8.73 -17.99
C ASN A 59 -5.72 -9.14 -16.96
N PHE A 60 -5.17 -10.34 -17.11
CA PHE A 60 -4.05 -10.80 -16.31
C PHE A 60 -2.81 -9.91 -16.50
N GLU A 61 -2.43 -9.62 -17.75
CA GLU A 61 -1.31 -8.74 -18.07
C GLU A 61 -1.49 -7.35 -17.44
N MET A 62 -2.67 -6.76 -17.56
CA MET A 62 -2.96 -5.43 -17.00
C MET A 62 -2.88 -5.40 -15.48
N GLN A 63 -3.28 -6.46 -14.79
CA GLN A 63 -3.34 -6.49 -13.32
C GLN A 63 -2.05 -7.00 -12.65
N PHE A 64 -1.30 -7.88 -13.30
CA PHE A 64 -0.15 -8.57 -12.72
C PHE A 64 1.12 -8.49 -13.56
N GLY A 65 1.07 -7.98 -14.79
CA GLY A 65 2.13 -8.07 -15.78
C GLY A 65 3.54 -7.71 -15.31
N ASP A 66 3.65 -6.70 -14.43
CA ASP A 66 4.93 -6.25 -13.86
C ASP A 66 5.43 -7.13 -12.71
N ASN A 67 4.61 -8.04 -12.20
CA ASN A 67 4.89 -8.87 -11.03
C ASN A 67 4.74 -10.36 -11.32
N VAL A 68 5.01 -10.78 -12.55
CA VAL A 68 4.96 -12.18 -13.00
C VAL A 68 6.37 -12.70 -13.18
N TYR A 69 6.67 -13.81 -12.52
CA TYR A 69 7.96 -14.47 -12.52
C TYR A 69 7.77 -15.95 -12.85
N TYR A 70 8.77 -16.54 -13.50
CA TYR A 70 8.67 -17.90 -14.01
C TYR A 70 9.50 -18.89 -13.18
N LYS A 71 8.95 -20.09 -12.94
CA LYS A 71 9.62 -21.19 -12.21
C LYS A 71 10.76 -21.84 -13.01
N GLY A 72 11.04 -21.35 -14.19
CA GLY A 72 12.10 -21.85 -15.05
C GLY A 72 13.46 -21.23 -14.78
N ASN A 73 14.29 -21.23 -15.79
CA ASN A 73 15.64 -20.69 -15.74
C ASN A 73 15.61 -19.15 -15.72
N ASP A 74 16.55 -18.52 -15.02
CA ASP A 74 16.72 -17.05 -14.96
C ASP A 74 17.15 -16.43 -16.31
N SER A 75 17.30 -17.21 -17.36
CA SER A 75 17.76 -16.77 -18.69
C SER A 75 16.93 -15.64 -19.31
N ASP A 76 15.64 -15.57 -18.96
CA ASP A 76 14.68 -14.59 -19.51
C ASP A 76 14.52 -13.34 -18.62
N GLY A 77 15.33 -13.23 -17.57
CA GLY A 77 15.36 -12.07 -16.69
C GLY A 77 14.15 -11.92 -15.74
N ASN A 78 13.21 -12.86 -15.73
CA ASN A 78 12.04 -12.89 -14.86
C ASN A 78 11.93 -14.20 -14.05
N GLY A 79 13.06 -14.78 -13.66
CA GLY A 79 13.13 -16.00 -12.87
C GLY A 79 13.10 -15.78 -11.34
N PRO A 80 13.44 -16.81 -10.58
CA PRO A 80 13.49 -16.77 -9.12
C PRO A 80 14.39 -15.67 -8.55
N THR A 81 15.54 -15.43 -9.16
CA THR A 81 16.49 -14.39 -8.72
C THR A 81 15.86 -13.01 -8.81
N LYS A 82 15.21 -12.71 -9.94
CA LYS A 82 14.51 -11.43 -10.14
C LYS A 82 13.36 -11.25 -9.18
N LEU A 83 12.61 -12.30 -8.88
CA LEU A 83 11.54 -12.27 -7.87
C LEU A 83 12.10 -11.84 -6.50
N LEU A 84 13.20 -12.45 -6.06
CA LEU A 84 13.81 -12.12 -4.76
C LEU A 84 14.36 -10.69 -4.73
N GLU A 85 15.05 -10.26 -5.80
CA GLU A 85 15.52 -8.88 -5.92
C GLU A 85 14.37 -7.87 -5.83
N ASP A 86 13.27 -8.10 -6.55
CA ASP A 86 12.12 -7.20 -6.54
C ASP A 86 11.40 -7.18 -5.18
N ILE A 87 11.34 -8.31 -4.46
CA ILE A 87 10.83 -8.35 -3.08
C ILE A 87 11.70 -7.50 -2.17
N ILE A 88 13.02 -7.65 -2.21
CA ILE A 88 13.97 -6.88 -1.39
C ILE A 88 13.86 -5.39 -1.72
N VAL A 89 13.93 -5.02 -2.99
CA VAL A 89 13.82 -3.62 -3.45
C VAL A 89 12.49 -2.98 -3.02
N ASN A 90 11.39 -3.74 -3.11
CA ASN A 90 10.09 -3.25 -2.67
C ASN A 90 9.99 -3.15 -1.14
N ALA A 91 10.62 -4.04 -0.39
CA ALA A 91 10.71 -3.96 1.06
C ALA A 91 11.49 -2.71 1.50
N ASP A 92 12.61 -2.43 0.87
CA ASP A 92 13.44 -1.26 1.16
C ASP A 92 12.76 0.07 0.76
N LYS A 93 12.02 0.08 -0.33
CA LYS A 93 11.25 1.26 -0.78
C LYS A 93 10.00 1.51 0.05
N SER A 94 9.58 0.55 0.84
CA SER A 94 8.31 0.60 1.58
C SER A 94 8.44 1.24 2.96
N SER A 95 9.18 2.36 3.07
CA SER A 95 9.18 3.22 4.26
C SER A 95 7.75 3.54 4.70
N GLU A 96 6.90 3.91 3.76
CA GLU A 96 5.48 4.18 3.97
C GLU A 96 4.73 3.01 4.63
N THR A 97 4.94 1.78 4.16
CA THR A 97 4.28 0.59 4.72
C THR A 97 4.75 0.29 6.13
N ASN A 98 6.05 0.43 6.39
CA ASN A 98 6.63 0.25 7.72
C ASN A 98 6.10 1.29 8.71
N ILE A 99 6.00 2.55 8.29
CA ILE A 99 5.43 3.63 9.10
C ILE A 99 3.95 3.34 9.39
N LYS A 100 3.15 3.02 8.38
CA LYS A 100 1.73 2.68 8.57
C LYS A 100 1.52 1.47 9.47
N HIS A 101 2.39 0.47 9.39
CA HIS A 101 2.35 -0.69 10.27
C HIS A 101 2.73 -0.34 11.71
N LYS A 102 3.81 0.43 11.91
CA LYS A 102 4.30 0.88 13.22
C LYS A 102 3.25 1.76 13.93
N TYR A 103 2.55 2.60 13.16
CA TYR A 103 1.59 3.57 13.67
C TYR A 103 0.16 3.32 13.18
N ASN A 104 -0.26 2.06 13.03
CA ASN A 104 -1.53 1.68 12.41
C ASN A 104 -2.75 2.41 12.98
N ARG A 105 -2.81 2.59 14.31
CA ARG A 105 -3.92 3.30 14.97
C ARG A 105 -4.03 4.77 14.55
N VAL A 106 -2.89 5.43 14.29
CA VAL A 106 -2.88 6.81 13.80
C VAL A 106 -3.47 6.90 12.40
N PHE A 107 -3.22 5.88 11.56
CA PHE A 107 -3.73 5.86 10.19
C PHE A 107 -5.18 5.39 10.07
N GLU A 108 -5.76 4.79 11.11
CA GLU A 108 -7.19 4.44 11.14
C GLU A 108 -8.10 5.66 11.00
N VAL A 109 -7.72 6.80 11.55
CA VAL A 109 -8.50 8.05 11.47
C VAL A 109 -8.68 8.59 10.05
N PHE A 110 -7.79 8.19 9.12
CA PHE A 110 -7.93 8.58 7.72
C PHE A 110 -8.94 7.73 6.95
N ASN A 111 -9.24 6.52 7.42
CA ASN A 111 -10.23 5.63 6.80
C ASN A 111 -11.65 6.18 6.98
N ASP A 112 -11.90 6.86 8.08
CA ASP A 112 -13.20 7.42 8.43
C ASP A 112 -13.40 8.86 7.90
N HIS A 113 -12.50 9.32 7.04
CA HIS A 113 -12.53 10.64 6.40
C HIS A 113 -12.47 11.82 7.40
N TYR A 114 -11.94 11.59 8.60
CA TYR A 114 -11.74 12.67 9.56
C TYR A 114 -10.66 13.66 9.15
N LEU A 115 -9.67 13.20 8.42
CA LEU A 115 -8.58 14.05 7.92
C LEU A 115 -8.48 14.00 6.39
N PRO A 116 -8.05 15.09 5.72
CA PRO A 116 -7.87 15.10 4.27
C PRO A 116 -6.73 14.15 3.86
N LYS A 117 -6.85 13.57 2.67
CA LYS A 117 -5.83 12.64 2.14
C LYS A 117 -4.44 13.30 1.95
N SER A 118 -4.38 14.62 1.80
CA SER A 118 -3.13 15.39 1.78
C SER A 118 -2.35 15.23 3.07
N SER A 119 -3.03 15.30 4.21
CA SER A 119 -2.41 15.19 5.54
C SER A 119 -1.77 13.83 5.80
N VAL A 120 -2.24 12.74 5.13
CA VAL A 120 -1.57 11.42 5.18
C VAL A 120 -0.15 11.51 4.66
N LYS A 121 0.05 12.23 3.56
CA LYS A 121 1.35 12.34 2.89
C LYS A 121 2.35 13.12 3.74
N ASP A 122 1.88 14.17 4.40
CA ASP A 122 2.70 15.00 5.28
C ASP A 122 3.04 14.25 6.57
N LEU A 123 2.08 13.52 7.14
CA LEU A 123 2.32 12.66 8.30
C LEU A 123 3.32 11.55 7.99
N LEU A 124 3.22 10.90 6.84
CA LEU A 124 4.18 9.87 6.41
C LEU A 124 5.59 10.42 6.31
N LYS A 125 5.76 11.62 5.72
CA LYS A 125 7.06 12.28 5.65
C LYS A 125 7.58 12.64 7.04
N PHE A 126 6.72 13.13 7.93
CA PHE A 126 7.10 13.51 9.28
C PHE A 126 7.52 12.29 10.12
N LEU A 127 6.90 11.12 9.90
CA LEU A 127 7.20 9.88 10.63
C LEU A 127 8.32 9.05 9.99
N ASP A 128 8.87 9.48 8.87
CA ASP A 128 9.98 8.77 8.21
C ASP A 128 11.30 9.10 8.91
N ASP A 129 11.81 8.16 9.69
CA ASP A 129 13.08 8.27 10.43
C ASP A 129 14.30 8.49 9.51
N LYS A 130 14.15 8.31 8.17
CA LYS A 130 15.20 8.52 7.16
C LYS A 130 15.26 9.98 6.67
N ILE A 131 14.26 10.79 7.00
CA ILE A 131 14.18 12.19 6.58
C ILE A 131 14.76 13.07 7.69
N GLU A 132 15.76 13.88 7.36
CA GLU A 132 16.24 14.94 8.25
C GLU A 132 15.11 15.95 8.51
N HIS A 133 14.80 16.17 9.78
CA HIS A 133 13.83 17.17 10.18
C HIS A 133 14.44 18.57 10.12
N ASP A 134 14.11 19.28 9.07
CA ASP A 134 14.48 20.68 8.84
C ASP A 134 13.29 21.65 9.10
N LYS A 135 13.47 22.92 8.73
CA LYS A 135 12.40 23.92 8.83
C LYS A 135 11.13 23.54 8.04
N SER A 136 11.26 22.76 6.96
CA SER A 136 10.11 22.32 6.17
C SER A 136 9.29 21.27 6.90
N SER A 137 9.94 20.42 7.70
CA SER A 137 9.29 19.44 8.57
C SER A 137 8.47 20.09 9.67
N ILE A 138 8.95 21.20 10.22
CA ILE A 138 8.20 21.98 11.22
C ILE A 138 6.93 22.56 10.59
N LYS A 139 7.05 23.10 9.37
CA LYS A 139 5.88 23.60 8.64
C LYS A 139 4.86 22.49 8.37
N MET A 140 5.30 21.33 7.88
CA MET A 140 4.41 20.17 7.64
C MET A 140 3.70 19.71 8.92
N ALA A 141 4.42 19.69 10.06
CA ALA A 141 3.82 19.35 11.35
C ALA A 141 2.75 20.37 11.76
N ARG A 142 3.01 21.66 11.56
CA ARG A 142 2.03 22.72 11.81
C ARG A 142 0.80 22.55 10.93
N ASP A 143 0.98 22.42 9.63
CA ASP A 143 -0.12 22.26 8.68
C ASP A 143 -0.98 21.02 9.02
N PHE A 144 -0.34 19.92 9.45
CA PHE A 144 -1.04 18.73 9.92
C PHE A 144 -1.87 18.99 11.20
N ILE A 145 -1.31 19.71 12.16
CA ILE A 145 -2.02 20.08 13.41
C ILE A 145 -3.21 20.99 13.10
N GLU A 146 -3.05 21.94 12.19
CA GLU A 146 -4.14 22.82 11.75
C GLU A 146 -5.28 22.00 11.12
N ASP A 147 -4.98 21.06 10.23
CA ASP A 147 -5.97 20.17 9.62
C ASP A 147 -6.69 19.32 10.67
N LEU A 148 -5.96 18.84 11.68
CA LEU A 148 -6.51 18.09 12.81
C LEU A 148 -7.51 18.94 13.61
N PHE A 149 -7.15 20.18 13.95
CA PHE A 149 -8.06 21.09 14.69
C PHE A 149 -9.28 21.47 13.84
N ARG A 150 -9.12 21.74 12.55
CA ARG A 150 -10.24 21.97 11.63
C ARG A 150 -11.19 20.77 11.58
N SER A 151 -10.64 19.57 11.56
CA SER A 151 -11.42 18.34 11.61
C SER A 151 -12.19 18.21 12.93
N PHE A 152 -11.53 18.45 14.06
CA PHE A 152 -12.17 18.39 15.38
C PHE A 152 -13.32 19.41 15.49
N ALA A 153 -13.14 20.62 14.97
CA ALA A 153 -14.20 21.63 14.95
C ALA A 153 -15.36 21.23 14.01
N LYS A 154 -15.04 20.61 12.86
CA LYS A 154 -16.05 20.12 11.91
C LYS A 154 -16.92 19.02 12.51
N HIS A 155 -16.33 18.15 13.32
CA HIS A 155 -17.01 17.04 14.00
C HIS A 155 -17.51 17.41 15.42
N GLU A 156 -17.51 18.72 15.76
CA GLU A 156 -18.03 19.25 17.02
C GLU A 156 -17.33 18.69 18.28
N ILE A 157 -16.08 18.20 18.13
CA ILE A 157 -15.25 17.73 19.24
C ILE A 157 -14.68 18.92 20.01
N ILE A 158 -14.38 20.03 19.30
CA ILE A 158 -13.94 21.30 19.88
C ILE A 158 -14.79 22.45 19.32
N PRO A 159 -14.90 23.58 20.04
CA PRO A 159 -15.57 24.79 19.54
C PRO A 159 -14.88 25.32 18.25
N LYS A 160 -15.68 25.81 17.31
CA LYS A 160 -15.20 26.26 15.97
C LYS A 160 -14.12 27.35 16.02
N HIS A 161 -14.19 28.26 17.00
CA HIS A 161 -13.21 29.32 17.14
C HIS A 161 -11.77 28.84 17.40
N PHE A 162 -11.58 27.59 17.88
CA PHE A 162 -10.23 27.02 18.01
C PHE A 162 -9.62 26.56 16.68
N ALA A 163 -10.41 26.51 15.61
CA ALA A 163 -9.94 26.14 14.27
C ALA A 163 -9.84 27.34 13.32
N GLU A 164 -10.22 28.53 13.77
CA GLU A 164 -10.11 29.81 13.04
C GLU A 164 -8.74 30.41 13.34
N TRP A 165 -7.70 29.89 12.69
CA TRP A 165 -6.37 30.48 12.75
C TRP A 165 -6.37 31.70 11.85
N THR A 166 -6.20 32.89 12.44
CA THR A 166 -5.93 34.10 11.68
C THR A 166 -4.41 34.29 11.62
N ASP A 167 -3.89 34.52 10.43
CA ASP A 167 -2.46 34.82 10.20
C ASP A 167 -2.03 36.18 10.80
N GLU A 168 -2.91 36.84 11.54
CA GLU A 168 -2.78 38.24 11.99
C GLU A 168 -2.30 38.41 13.44
N GLU A 169 -2.08 37.35 14.20
CA GLU A 169 -1.51 37.50 15.56
C GLU A 169 -0.03 37.04 15.58
N PRO A 170 0.92 37.99 15.53
CA PRO A 170 2.30 37.71 15.88
C PRO A 170 2.42 37.47 17.38
N TYR A 171 2.96 36.32 17.76
CA TYR A 171 3.46 36.07 19.12
C TYR A 171 4.66 36.90 19.45
#